data_e4ed6dafcdeb1df98553e0dbe164ae10
#
_entry.id   e4ed6dafcdeb1df98553e0dbe164ae10
#
_cell.length_a   1.000
_cell.length_b   1.000
_cell.length_c   1.000
_cell.angle_alpha   90.00
_cell.angle_beta   90.00
_cell.angle_gamma   90.00
#
_symmetry.space_group_name_H-M   'P 1'
#
loop_
_entity.id
_entity.type
_entity.pdbx_description
1 polymer ?
#
loop_
_entity_poly.entity_id
_entity_poly.type
_entity_poly.pdbx_seq_one_letter_code
_entity_poly.pdbx_strand_id
1 'polypeptide(L)'
;MLFRSNIARGLARRPNFSGYTFKEDMISDGVENCINYIDNFDSKISKNPFSYFTQIIYYAFLRRIEFESKQSYVKYKSFEVSELYSDHKHERKKHVNLIKSIINEKTQDTITKFETRQSNKSTKSKKSKNINLELFME
;
A
#
# COMPACT_ATOMS: atom_id res chain seq x y z
N MET A 1 -16.48 21.03 -4.71
CA MET A 1 -15.30 20.18 -4.94
C MET A 1 -14.08 20.54 -4.08
N LEU A 2 -13.82 21.81 -3.77
CA LEU A 2 -12.62 22.27 -3.06
C LEU A 2 -12.43 21.70 -1.64
N PHE A 3 -13.50 21.49 -0.89
CA PHE A 3 -13.45 21.04 0.51
C PHE A 3 -12.76 19.65 0.66
N ARG A 4 -13.18 18.65 -0.11
CA ARG A 4 -12.64 17.28 -0.05
C ARG A 4 -11.19 17.23 -0.54
N SER A 5 -10.87 17.98 -1.59
CA SER A 5 -9.51 18.11 -2.10
C SER A 5 -8.57 18.74 -1.05
N ASN A 6 -9.04 19.73 -0.30
CA ASN A 6 -8.25 20.34 0.77
C ASN A 6 -8.01 19.39 1.94
N ILE A 7 -8.99 18.55 2.31
CA ILE A 7 -8.80 17.49 3.31
C ILE A 7 -7.75 16.49 2.83
N ALA A 8 -7.86 16.01 1.59
CA ALA A 8 -6.92 15.03 1.02
C ALA A 8 -5.50 15.58 0.95
N ARG A 9 -5.32 16.81 0.48
CA ARG A 9 -4.01 17.47 0.46
C ARG A 9 -3.45 17.73 1.86
N GLY A 10 -4.29 18.11 2.81
CA GLY A 10 -3.90 18.28 4.21
C GLY A 10 -3.41 16.96 4.83
N LEU A 11 -4.12 15.86 4.56
CA LEU A 11 -3.75 14.53 5.04
C LEU A 11 -2.44 14.04 4.38
N ALA A 12 -2.27 14.27 3.08
CA ALA A 12 -1.07 13.87 2.32
C ALA A 12 0.22 14.57 2.76
N ARG A 13 0.12 15.71 3.48
CA ARG A 13 1.27 16.41 4.06
C ARG A 13 1.74 15.83 5.38
N ARG A 14 0.96 14.96 6.02
CA ARG A 14 1.36 14.34 7.28
C ARG A 14 2.58 13.44 7.08
N PRO A 15 3.48 13.32 8.09
CA PRO A 15 4.70 12.51 7.98
C PRO A 15 4.47 11.09 7.50
N ASN A 16 3.34 10.48 7.88
CA ASN A 16 2.97 9.12 7.47
C ASN A 16 2.72 8.96 5.96
N PHE A 17 2.44 10.06 5.25
CA PHE A 17 2.06 10.04 3.84
C PHE A 17 2.96 10.91 2.94
N SER A 18 3.79 11.78 3.52
CA SER A 18 4.59 12.74 2.76
C SER A 18 5.71 12.12 1.93
N GLY A 19 6.21 10.95 2.33
CA GLY A 19 7.37 10.28 1.71
C GLY A 19 7.07 9.45 0.45
N TYR A 20 5.82 9.36 0.02
CA TYR A 20 5.45 8.54 -1.15
C TYR A 20 5.55 9.32 -2.46
N THR A 21 6.15 8.71 -3.50
CA THR A 21 6.29 9.30 -4.84
C THR A 21 4.95 9.42 -5.57
N PHE A 22 4.00 8.54 -5.26
CA PHE A 22 2.63 8.50 -5.82
C PHE A 22 1.60 9.28 -4.99
N LYS A 23 2.04 10.37 -4.35
CA LYS A 23 1.20 11.19 -3.47
C LYS A 23 0.01 11.83 -4.18
N GLU A 24 0.18 12.29 -5.42
CA GLU A 24 -0.90 12.86 -6.22
C GLU A 24 -1.98 11.82 -6.57
N ASP A 25 -1.56 10.59 -6.86
CA ASP A 25 -2.50 9.48 -7.08
C ASP A 25 -3.30 9.15 -5.81
N MET A 26 -2.63 9.18 -4.63
CA MET A 26 -3.31 9.00 -3.34
C MET A 26 -4.39 10.07 -3.12
N ILE A 27 -4.08 11.34 -3.44
CA ILE A 27 -5.02 12.45 -3.32
C ILE A 27 -6.20 12.25 -4.26
N SER A 28 -5.95 11.86 -5.51
CA SER A 28 -6.98 11.60 -6.52
C SER A 28 -7.91 10.47 -6.08
N ASP A 29 -7.35 9.33 -5.65
CA ASP A 29 -8.11 8.19 -5.14
C ASP A 29 -8.94 8.58 -3.90
N GLY A 30 -8.39 9.41 -3.02
CA GLY A 30 -9.08 9.91 -1.85
C GLY A 30 -10.29 10.78 -2.19
N VAL A 31 -10.15 11.67 -3.16
CA VAL A 31 -11.24 12.54 -3.62
C VAL A 31 -12.31 11.73 -4.36
N GLU A 32 -11.91 10.79 -5.23
CA GLU A 32 -12.83 9.89 -5.94
C GLU A 32 -13.68 9.07 -4.97
N ASN A 33 -13.05 8.45 -3.97
CA ASN A 33 -13.78 7.70 -2.94
C ASN A 33 -14.76 8.59 -2.16
N CYS A 34 -14.41 9.85 -1.87
CA CYS A 34 -15.35 10.78 -1.23
C CYS A 34 -16.58 11.10 -2.11
N ILE A 35 -16.43 11.08 -3.43
CA ILE A 35 -17.55 11.27 -4.35
C ILE A 35 -18.44 10.03 -4.35
N ASN A 36 -17.85 8.85 -4.44
CA ASN A 36 -18.57 7.58 -4.49
C ASN A 36 -19.35 7.26 -3.21
N TYR A 37 -18.90 7.77 -2.06
CA TYR A 37 -19.51 7.49 -0.76
C TYR A 37 -20.26 8.69 -0.14
N ILE A 38 -20.50 9.76 -0.91
CA ILE A 38 -21.19 10.95 -0.40
C ILE A 38 -22.61 10.67 0.06
N ASP A 39 -23.33 9.84 -0.68
CA ASP A 39 -24.73 9.51 -0.43
C ASP A 39 -24.91 8.62 0.81
N ASN A 40 -23.85 7.97 1.26
CA ASN A 40 -23.85 7.13 2.45
C ASN A 40 -23.65 7.95 3.75
N PHE A 41 -23.51 9.27 3.66
CA PHE A 41 -23.40 10.11 4.84
C PHE A 41 -24.78 10.31 5.49
N ASP A 42 -24.95 9.77 6.70
CA ASP A 42 -26.15 9.98 7.52
C ASP A 42 -25.88 10.98 8.64
N SER A 43 -26.54 12.13 8.58
CA SER A 43 -26.44 13.19 9.58
C SER A 43 -27.00 12.79 10.96
N LYS A 44 -27.83 11.75 11.04
CA LYS A 44 -28.34 11.19 12.30
C LYS A 44 -27.28 10.40 13.06
N ILE A 45 -26.39 9.73 12.33
CA ILE A 45 -25.32 8.88 12.89
C ILE A 45 -24.07 9.73 13.18
N SER A 46 -23.69 10.63 12.26
CA SER A 46 -22.48 11.44 12.39
C SER A 46 -22.79 12.92 12.20
N LYS A 47 -22.53 13.70 13.25
CA LYS A 47 -22.71 15.17 13.22
C LYS A 47 -21.57 15.89 12.51
N ASN A 48 -20.45 15.22 12.24
CA ASN A 48 -19.24 15.85 11.70
C ASN A 48 -18.87 15.28 10.32
N PRO A 49 -19.29 15.90 9.23
CA PRO A 49 -18.95 15.48 7.88
C PRO A 49 -17.43 15.52 7.61
N PHE A 50 -16.70 16.43 8.28
CA PHE A 50 -15.24 16.49 8.12
C PHE A 50 -14.57 15.18 8.58
N SER A 51 -14.95 14.64 9.73
CA SER A 51 -14.41 13.37 10.23
C SER A 51 -14.76 12.21 9.31
N TYR A 52 -15.98 12.17 8.79
CA TYR A 52 -16.44 11.15 7.86
C TYR A 52 -15.59 11.14 6.58
N PHE A 53 -15.42 12.27 5.91
CA PHE A 53 -14.60 12.34 4.70
C PHE A 53 -13.11 12.12 4.98
N THR A 54 -12.59 12.57 6.11
CA THR A 54 -11.20 12.32 6.50
C THR A 54 -10.94 10.81 6.64
N GLN A 55 -11.88 10.06 7.19
CA GLN A 55 -11.77 8.62 7.35
C GLN A 55 -11.80 7.89 5.99
N ILE A 56 -12.69 8.29 5.07
CA ILE A 56 -12.73 7.75 3.71
C ILE A 56 -11.40 7.96 2.99
N ILE A 57 -10.86 9.18 3.03
CA ILE A 57 -9.60 9.54 2.39
C ILE A 57 -8.44 8.74 3.01
N TYR A 58 -8.42 8.61 4.33
CA TYR A 58 -7.41 7.84 5.03
C TYR A 58 -7.36 6.37 4.55
N TYR A 59 -8.52 5.71 4.47
CA TYR A 59 -8.58 4.33 3.97
C TYR A 59 -8.26 4.22 2.47
N ALA A 60 -8.60 5.22 1.65
CA ALA A 60 -8.19 5.27 0.26
C ALA A 60 -6.66 5.33 0.13
N PHE A 61 -5.99 6.14 0.95
CA PHE A 61 -4.54 6.23 1.00
C PHE A 61 -3.89 4.89 1.39
N LEU A 62 -4.42 4.21 2.40
CA LEU A 62 -3.90 2.91 2.80
C LEU A 62 -4.04 1.86 1.69
N ARG A 63 -5.16 1.84 0.98
CA ARG A 63 -5.38 0.94 -0.16
C ARG A 63 -4.40 1.23 -1.30
N ARG A 64 -4.15 2.50 -1.61
CA ARG A 64 -3.18 2.87 -2.64
C ARG A 64 -1.77 2.44 -2.26
N ILE A 65 -1.35 2.68 -1.03
CA ILE A 65 -0.04 2.23 -0.52
C ILE A 65 0.10 0.70 -0.62
N GLU A 66 -0.93 -0.04 -0.27
CA GLU A 66 -0.92 -1.50 -0.38
C GLU A 66 -0.84 -1.95 -1.85
N PHE A 67 -1.59 -1.31 -2.74
CA PHE A 67 -1.55 -1.56 -4.18
C PHE A 67 -0.15 -1.32 -4.77
N GLU A 68 0.45 -0.16 -4.52
CA GLU A 68 1.79 0.20 -5.01
C GLU A 68 2.88 -0.73 -4.43
N SER A 69 2.75 -1.11 -3.16
CA SER A 69 3.65 -2.09 -2.54
C SER A 69 3.57 -3.46 -3.23
N LYS A 70 2.36 -3.89 -3.57
CA LYS A 70 2.12 -5.14 -4.32
C LYS A 70 2.68 -5.06 -5.74
N GLN A 71 2.47 -3.95 -6.44
CA GLN A 71 3.03 -3.74 -7.78
C GLN A 71 4.56 -3.77 -7.77
N SER A 72 5.17 -3.08 -6.82
CA SER A 72 6.62 -3.09 -6.64
C SER A 72 7.15 -4.50 -6.35
N TYR A 73 6.48 -5.25 -5.48
CA TYR A 73 6.84 -6.64 -5.19
C TYR A 73 6.78 -7.52 -6.46
N VAL A 74 5.68 -7.46 -7.21
CA VAL A 74 5.51 -8.23 -8.45
C VAL A 74 6.60 -7.88 -9.47
N LYS A 75 6.88 -6.58 -9.64
CA LYS A 75 7.93 -6.09 -10.54
C LYS A 75 9.30 -6.64 -10.17
N TYR A 76 9.68 -6.56 -8.90
CA TYR A 76 10.99 -7.03 -8.44
C TYR A 76 11.10 -8.56 -8.48
N LYS A 77 10.04 -9.28 -8.12
CA LYS A 77 10.02 -10.74 -8.18
C LYS A 77 10.11 -11.25 -9.63
N SER A 78 9.41 -10.59 -10.55
CA SER A 78 9.51 -10.88 -11.98
C SER A 78 10.92 -10.64 -12.52
N PHE A 79 11.58 -9.57 -12.07
CA PHE A 79 12.97 -9.28 -12.46
C PHE A 79 13.94 -10.36 -11.94
N GLU A 80 13.82 -10.77 -10.68
CA GLU A 80 14.60 -11.85 -10.08
C GLU A 80 14.48 -13.14 -10.89
N VAL A 81 13.26 -13.53 -11.26
CA VAL A 81 13.00 -14.72 -12.09
C VAL A 81 13.61 -14.57 -13.47
N SER A 82 13.47 -13.41 -14.13
CA SER A 82 14.01 -13.20 -15.47
C SER A 82 15.54 -13.25 -15.51
N GLU A 83 16.20 -12.84 -14.44
CA GLU A 83 17.65 -12.87 -14.31
C GLU A 83 18.19 -14.32 -14.22
N LEU A 84 17.46 -15.20 -13.52
CA LEU A 84 17.76 -16.64 -13.48
C LEU A 84 17.72 -17.32 -14.87
N TYR A 85 16.86 -16.81 -15.78
CA TYR A 85 16.77 -17.32 -17.14
C TYR A 85 17.78 -16.69 -18.13
N SER A 86 18.38 -15.54 -17.79
CA SER A 86 19.28 -14.80 -18.71
C SER A 86 20.77 -15.15 -18.57
N ASP A 87 21.14 -16.12 -17.76
CA ASP A 87 22.55 -16.48 -17.44
C ASP A 87 23.32 -17.10 -18.62
N HIS A 88 22.74 -17.13 -19.83
CA HIS A 88 23.32 -17.68 -21.05
C HIS A 88 23.96 -16.67 -22.01
N LYS A 89 24.09 -15.38 -21.67
CA LYS A 89 24.84 -14.39 -22.50
C LYS A 89 26.01 -13.76 -21.76
N HIS A 90 27.15 -14.41 -21.94
CA HIS A 90 28.48 -13.91 -21.60
C HIS A 90 28.84 -12.72 -22.49
N GLU A 91 29.04 -11.52 -21.96
CA GLU A 91 29.97 -10.50 -22.47
C GLU A 91 29.65 -9.03 -22.15
N ARG A 92 29.18 -8.67 -20.95
CA ARG A 92 29.24 -7.24 -20.50
C ARG A 92 29.41 -7.11 -18.98
N LYS A 93 30.35 -7.86 -18.40
CA LYS A 93 30.32 -8.25 -17.00
C LYS A 93 30.83 -7.26 -15.94
N LYS A 94 31.54 -6.20 -16.20
CA LYS A 94 32.13 -5.41 -15.10
C LYS A 94 31.32 -4.22 -14.60
N HIS A 95 30.67 -3.44 -15.45
CA HIS A 95 29.83 -2.33 -15.01
C HIS A 95 28.42 -2.76 -14.57
N VAL A 96 27.92 -3.82 -15.16
CA VAL A 96 26.60 -4.40 -14.81
C VAL A 96 26.59 -4.99 -13.41
N ASN A 97 27.69 -5.58 -12.96
CA ASN A 97 27.75 -6.24 -11.65
C ASN A 97 27.65 -5.27 -10.46
N LEU A 98 28.20 -4.06 -10.57
CA LEU A 98 28.09 -3.05 -9.51
C LEU A 98 26.67 -2.47 -9.41
N ILE A 99 26.05 -2.19 -10.53
CA ILE A 99 24.67 -1.71 -10.60
C ILE A 99 23.71 -2.83 -10.12
N LYS A 100 23.99 -4.08 -10.51
CA LYS A 100 23.24 -5.27 -10.06
C LYS A 100 23.30 -5.46 -8.54
N SER A 101 24.47 -5.30 -7.91
CA SER A 101 24.58 -5.45 -6.46
C SER A 101 23.74 -4.42 -5.70
N ILE A 102 23.73 -3.16 -6.14
CA ILE A 102 22.95 -2.08 -5.52
C ILE A 102 21.43 -2.28 -5.74
N ILE A 103 21.06 -2.72 -6.95
CA ILE A 103 19.65 -3.01 -7.27
C ILE A 103 19.19 -4.23 -6.48
N ASN A 104 19.98 -5.29 -6.37
CA ASN A 104 19.64 -6.50 -5.66
C ASN A 104 19.42 -6.25 -4.17
N GLU A 105 20.26 -5.43 -3.52
CA GLU A 105 20.09 -5.09 -2.11
C GLU A 105 18.75 -4.38 -1.84
N LYS A 106 18.41 -3.34 -2.61
CA LYS A 106 17.13 -2.63 -2.49
C LYS A 106 15.93 -3.49 -2.87
N THR A 107 16.10 -4.37 -3.83
CA THR A 107 15.07 -5.30 -4.31
C THR A 107 14.75 -6.34 -3.26
N GLN A 108 15.77 -6.98 -2.67
CA GLN A 108 15.63 -7.96 -1.60
C GLN A 108 14.97 -7.33 -0.36
N ASP A 109 15.35 -6.12 -0.01
CA ASP A 109 14.77 -5.37 1.11
C ASP A 109 13.25 -5.11 0.91
N THR A 110 12.85 -4.82 -0.33
CA THR A 110 11.43 -4.60 -0.67
C THR A 110 10.64 -5.91 -0.67
N ILE A 111 11.22 -6.98 -1.20
CA ILE A 111 10.62 -8.33 -1.22
C ILE A 111 10.41 -8.83 0.22
N THR A 112 11.45 -8.80 1.05
CA THR A 112 11.38 -9.27 2.44
C THR A 112 10.40 -8.47 3.28
N LYS A 113 10.37 -7.14 3.14
CA LYS A 113 9.37 -6.28 3.82
C LYS A 113 7.94 -6.61 3.42
N PHE A 114 7.70 -6.90 2.14
CA PHE A 114 6.36 -7.26 1.67
C PHE A 114 5.95 -8.64 2.18
N GLU A 115 6.80 -9.64 2.07
CA GLU A 115 6.55 -11.02 2.53
C GLU A 115 6.32 -11.08 4.04
N THR A 116 7.11 -10.34 4.84
CA THR A 116 6.93 -10.21 6.29
C THR A 116 5.59 -9.57 6.65
N ARG A 117 5.14 -8.54 5.90
CA ARG A 117 3.82 -7.94 6.10
C ARG A 117 2.69 -8.91 5.79
N GLN A 118 2.82 -9.73 4.75
CA GLN A 118 1.82 -10.74 4.38
C GLN A 118 1.73 -11.85 5.42
N SER A 119 2.86 -12.37 5.90
CA SER A 119 2.88 -13.39 6.95
C SER A 119 2.25 -12.89 8.26
N ASN A 120 2.55 -11.65 8.66
CA ASN A 120 1.95 -11.02 9.83
C ASN A 120 0.42 -10.78 9.69
N LYS A 121 -0.07 -10.49 8.47
CA LYS A 121 -1.52 -10.39 8.21
C LYS A 121 -2.20 -11.76 8.35
N SER A 122 -1.60 -12.81 7.80
CA SER A 122 -2.16 -14.16 7.86
C SER A 122 -2.21 -14.72 9.29
N THR A 123 -1.21 -14.46 10.11
CA THR A 123 -1.17 -14.87 11.52
C THR A 123 -2.21 -14.13 12.36
N LYS A 124 -2.40 -12.82 12.14
CA LYS A 124 -3.44 -12.04 12.83
C LYS A 124 -4.85 -12.52 12.46
N SER A 125 -5.09 -12.84 11.19
CA SER A 125 -6.39 -13.37 10.74
C SER A 125 -6.70 -14.74 11.35
N LYS A 126 -5.71 -15.63 11.46
CA LYS A 126 -5.87 -16.95 12.11
C LYS A 126 -6.14 -16.81 13.61
N LYS A 127 -5.44 -15.90 14.30
CA LYS A 127 -5.64 -15.66 15.74
C LYS A 127 -7.04 -15.10 16.05
N SER A 128 -7.56 -14.20 15.21
CA SER A 128 -8.92 -13.67 15.35
C SER A 128 -9.99 -14.72 15.12
N LYS A 129 -9.80 -15.65 14.18
CA LYS A 129 -10.74 -16.76 13.93
C LYS A 129 -10.76 -17.77 15.07
N ASN A 130 -9.61 -18.09 15.68
CA ASN A 130 -9.54 -19.03 16.80
C ASN A 130 -10.23 -18.46 18.06
N ILE A 131 -10.06 -17.18 18.37
CA ILE A 131 -10.73 -16.52 19.50
C ILE A 131 -12.25 -16.57 19.34
N ASN A 132 -12.78 -16.38 18.11
CA ASN A 132 -14.22 -16.47 17.87
C ASN A 132 -14.75 -17.90 17.99
N LEU A 133 -13.95 -18.92 17.70
CA LEU A 133 -14.35 -20.32 17.85
C LEU A 133 -14.42 -20.75 19.33
N GLU A 134 -13.47 -20.29 20.13
CA GLU A 134 -13.46 -20.58 21.59
C GLU A 134 -14.64 -19.95 22.32
N LEU A 135 -15.09 -18.75 21.89
CA LEU A 135 -16.28 -18.08 22.46
C LEU A 135 -17.62 -18.74 22.09
N PHE A 136 -17.64 -19.62 21.09
CA PHE A 136 -18.86 -20.36 20.70
C PHE A 136 -18.95 -21.78 21.28
N MET A 137 -17.93 -22.22 22.01
CA MET A 137 -17.87 -23.57 22.60
C MET A 137 -18.13 -23.63 24.14
N GLU A 138 -18.46 -22.48 24.75
CA GLU A 138 -19.01 -22.37 26.10
C GLU A 138 -20.54 -22.20 26.06
#